data_e9517aa619740a6d662c3c8b335b6439
#
_entry.id   e9517aa619740a6d662c3c8b335b6439
#
_cell.length_a   1.000
_cell.length_b   1.000
_cell.length_c   1.000
_cell.angle_alpha   90.00
_cell.angle_beta   90.00
_cell.angle_gamma   90.00
#
_symmetry.space_group_name_H-M   'P 1'
#
loop_
_entity.id
_entity.type
_entity.pdbx_description
1 polymer ?
#
loop_
_entity_poly.entity_id
_entity_poly.type
_entity_poly.pdbx_seq_one_letter_code
_entity_poly.pdbx_strand_id
1 'polypeptide(L)'
;YKMYRPSPLVRAYCLEKKLQTPAKIYYKFEGNNTSGSHKLNSAIAQAYYAKKQGLKGVTTETGAGQWGTALSMACSYFGLDCQVYMVKVSYEQKPFRREVMRTYGAKVTPSPSTTTEVGKKILAEHPGTTGSLGCAISEAVEAESRQEGYRYVLGSVLNQVLLHQTVIGLETKACLLYTSPSPRDRSLS
;
A
#
# COMPACT_ATOMS: atom_id res chain seq x y z
N TYR A 1 11.03 -9.44 0.79
CA TYR A 1 11.04 -8.94 -0.60
C TYR A 1 11.34 -10.01 -1.66
N LYS A 2 12.11 -11.06 -1.37
CA LYS A 2 12.50 -12.11 -2.35
C LYS A 2 11.32 -12.80 -3.06
N MET A 3 10.12 -12.81 -2.47
CA MET A 3 8.95 -13.49 -3.02
C MET A 3 8.40 -12.85 -4.31
N TYR A 4 8.61 -11.56 -4.53
CA TYR A 4 8.02 -10.83 -5.66
C TYR A 4 8.96 -9.78 -6.27
N ARG A 5 10.18 -9.65 -5.75
CA ARG A 5 11.18 -8.72 -6.26
C ARG A 5 12.38 -9.49 -6.82
N PRO A 6 13.08 -8.91 -7.81
CA PRO A 6 12.82 -7.59 -8.43
C PRO A 6 11.56 -7.58 -9.28
N SER A 7 10.85 -6.44 -9.30
CA SER A 7 9.73 -6.25 -10.23
C SER A 7 10.24 -6.01 -11.66
N PRO A 8 9.46 -6.34 -12.72
CA PRO A 8 9.90 -6.17 -14.10
C PRO A 8 10.16 -4.71 -14.46
N LEU A 9 11.25 -4.45 -15.18
CA LEU A 9 11.50 -3.21 -15.89
C LEU A 9 11.16 -3.43 -17.37
N VAL A 10 10.14 -2.75 -17.87
CA VAL A 10 9.58 -2.98 -19.22
C VAL A 10 9.74 -1.72 -20.06
N ARG A 11 10.19 -1.89 -21.32
CA ARG A 11 10.25 -0.79 -22.27
C ARG A 11 8.87 -0.54 -22.91
N ALA A 12 8.46 0.71 -22.95
CA ALA A 12 7.14 1.14 -23.41
C ALA A 12 7.14 1.48 -24.91
N TYR A 13 7.45 0.51 -25.79
CA TYR A 13 7.55 0.70 -27.23
C TYR A 13 6.32 1.37 -27.87
N CYS A 14 5.11 0.98 -27.46
CA CYS A 14 3.88 1.57 -27.97
C CYS A 14 3.75 3.04 -27.61
N LEU A 15 4.20 3.43 -26.39
CA LEU A 15 4.17 4.82 -25.95
C LEU A 15 5.22 5.66 -26.68
N GLU A 16 6.44 5.13 -26.87
CA GLU A 16 7.49 5.78 -27.69
C GLU A 16 7.00 6.07 -29.10
N LYS A 17 6.37 5.09 -29.74
CA LYS A 17 5.79 5.24 -31.07
C LYS A 17 4.67 6.27 -31.11
N LYS A 18 3.76 6.25 -30.13
CA LYS A 18 2.64 7.21 -30.05
C LYS A 18 3.12 8.64 -29.85
N LEU A 19 4.18 8.83 -29.08
CA LEU A 19 4.77 10.15 -28.80
C LEU A 19 5.76 10.60 -29.88
N GLN A 20 6.08 9.74 -30.87
CA GLN A 20 7.07 10.01 -31.91
C GLN A 20 8.40 10.53 -31.36
N THR A 21 8.84 9.99 -30.21
CA THR A 21 10.04 10.43 -29.51
C THR A 21 11.22 9.49 -29.76
N PRO A 22 12.46 10.02 -29.88
CA PRO A 22 13.68 9.21 -29.88
C PRO A 22 14.06 8.68 -28.49
N ALA A 23 13.40 9.19 -27.43
CA ALA A 23 13.65 8.78 -26.06
C ALA A 23 13.20 7.35 -25.82
N LYS A 24 14.03 6.56 -25.12
CA LYS A 24 13.67 5.23 -24.63
C LYS A 24 12.90 5.36 -23.33
N ILE A 25 11.63 4.95 -23.31
CA ILE A 25 10.73 5.06 -22.15
C ILE A 25 10.60 3.69 -21.49
N TYR A 26 10.84 3.65 -20.18
CA TYR A 26 10.71 2.44 -19.38
C TYR A 26 9.74 2.67 -18.23
N TYR A 27 9.07 1.61 -17.80
CA TYR A 27 8.28 1.62 -16.57
C TYR A 27 8.58 0.38 -15.72
N LYS A 28 8.59 0.60 -14.40
CA LYS A 28 8.72 -0.46 -13.40
C LYS A 28 7.34 -1.01 -13.10
N PHE A 29 7.09 -2.26 -13.44
CA PHE A 29 5.77 -2.87 -13.29
C PHE A 29 5.57 -3.43 -11.88
N GLU A 30 5.00 -2.63 -11.00
CA GLU A 30 4.72 -2.98 -9.60
C GLU A 30 3.39 -3.74 -9.40
N GLY A 31 2.65 -4.02 -10.45
CA GLY A 31 1.39 -4.78 -10.41
C GLY A 31 1.55 -6.30 -10.45
N ASN A 32 2.78 -6.82 -10.57
CA ASN A 32 3.07 -8.25 -10.70
C ASN A 32 3.10 -9.03 -9.38
N ASN A 33 2.81 -8.39 -8.26
CA ASN A 33 2.69 -9.04 -6.96
C ASN A 33 1.23 -9.32 -6.61
N THR A 34 1.00 -10.19 -5.63
CA THR A 34 -0.34 -10.63 -5.23
C THR A 34 -1.24 -9.53 -4.66
N SER A 35 -0.68 -8.41 -4.18
CA SER A 35 -1.48 -7.25 -3.79
C SER A 35 -1.85 -6.35 -4.97
N GLY A 36 -1.25 -6.56 -6.14
CA GLY A 36 -1.51 -5.82 -7.37
C GLY A 36 -1.01 -4.38 -7.36
N SER A 37 -0.11 -3.99 -6.45
CA SER A 37 0.39 -2.61 -6.39
C SER A 37 1.74 -2.46 -5.67
N HIS A 38 2.42 -1.31 -5.92
CA HIS A 38 3.66 -0.91 -5.24
C HIS A 38 3.50 -0.75 -3.71
N LYS A 39 2.29 -0.65 -3.20
CA LYS A 39 2.02 -0.45 -1.77
C LYS A 39 2.52 -1.59 -0.90
N LEU A 40 2.64 -2.79 -1.46
CA LEU A 40 3.19 -3.95 -0.76
C LEU A 40 4.63 -3.73 -0.28
N ASN A 41 5.45 -2.94 -0.99
CA ASN A 41 6.81 -2.61 -0.58
C ASN A 41 6.85 -1.96 0.81
N SER A 42 5.97 -0.98 1.04
CA SER A 42 5.87 -0.32 2.34
C SER A 42 5.13 -1.17 3.37
N ALA A 43 4.09 -1.89 2.96
CA ALA A 43 3.33 -2.76 3.86
C ALA A 43 4.20 -3.85 4.49
N ILE A 44 5.05 -4.51 3.71
CA ILE A 44 6.02 -5.52 4.21
C ILE A 44 6.98 -4.89 5.22
N ALA A 45 7.55 -3.71 4.91
CA ALA A 45 8.49 -3.05 5.81
C ALA A 45 7.80 -2.66 7.14
N GLN A 46 6.62 -2.05 7.08
CA GLN A 46 5.89 -1.62 8.29
C GLN A 46 5.46 -2.82 9.14
N ALA A 47 4.93 -3.89 8.53
CA ALA A 47 4.56 -5.11 9.26
C ALA A 47 5.79 -5.80 9.88
N TYR A 48 6.92 -5.86 9.17
CA TYR A 48 8.17 -6.41 9.70
C TYR A 48 8.62 -5.65 10.96
N TYR A 49 8.66 -4.32 10.91
CA TYR A 49 9.07 -3.52 12.06
C TYR A 49 8.06 -3.57 13.21
N ALA A 50 6.76 -3.63 12.92
CA ALA A 50 5.73 -3.84 13.93
C ALA A 50 5.96 -5.17 14.66
N LYS A 51 6.21 -6.25 13.95
CA LYS A 51 6.54 -7.56 14.54
C LYS A 51 7.83 -7.51 15.35
N LYS A 52 8.87 -6.85 14.84
CA LYS A 52 10.16 -6.70 15.54
C LYS A 52 10.03 -5.92 16.85
N GLN A 53 9.09 -4.99 16.92
CA GLN A 53 8.78 -4.22 18.14
C GLN A 53 7.88 -4.99 19.11
N GLY A 54 7.48 -6.21 18.81
CA GLY A 54 6.61 -7.02 19.66
C GLY A 54 5.14 -6.61 19.64
N LEU A 55 4.70 -5.85 18.65
CA LEU A 55 3.29 -5.45 18.53
C LEU A 55 2.39 -6.66 18.25
N LYS A 56 1.16 -6.59 18.74
CA LYS A 56 0.09 -7.56 18.50
C LYS A 56 -0.55 -7.35 17.12
N GLY A 57 -0.72 -6.09 16.75
CA GLY A 57 -1.41 -5.75 15.52
C GLY A 57 -1.24 -4.31 15.09
N VAL A 58 -1.88 -3.98 13.98
CA VAL A 58 -1.90 -2.65 13.40
C VAL A 58 -3.31 -2.21 13.03
N THR A 59 -3.53 -0.90 13.08
CA THR A 59 -4.74 -0.26 12.56
C THR A 59 -4.39 0.60 11.36
N THR A 60 -5.29 0.72 10.41
CA THR A 60 -5.10 1.58 9.24
C THR A 60 -6.41 1.97 8.59
N GLU A 61 -6.36 2.98 7.75
CA GLU A 61 -7.42 3.34 6.81
C GLU A 61 -7.15 2.78 5.42
N THR A 62 -8.17 2.76 4.59
CA THR A 62 -8.03 2.55 3.15
C THR A 62 -9.17 3.23 2.38
N GLY A 63 -8.85 3.91 1.30
CA GLY A 63 -9.85 4.47 0.39
C GLY A 63 -10.47 3.37 -0.48
N ALA A 64 -9.87 3.11 -1.63
CA ALA A 64 -10.34 2.10 -2.59
C ALA A 64 -9.93 0.65 -2.26
N GLY A 65 -9.22 0.42 -1.16
CA GLY A 65 -8.82 -0.91 -0.68
C GLY A 65 -7.43 -1.38 -1.09
N GLN A 66 -6.67 -0.66 -1.89
CA GLN A 66 -5.32 -1.11 -2.31
C GLN A 66 -4.34 -1.20 -1.14
N TRP A 67 -4.31 -0.16 -0.30
CA TRP A 67 -3.44 -0.16 0.87
C TRP A 67 -3.87 -1.22 1.88
N GLY A 68 -5.17 -1.28 2.18
CA GLY A 68 -5.72 -2.31 3.07
C GLY A 68 -5.38 -3.72 2.62
N THR A 69 -5.48 -4.03 1.33
CA THR A 69 -5.10 -5.33 0.76
C THR A 69 -3.62 -5.63 0.97
N ALA A 70 -2.74 -4.67 0.65
CA ALA A 70 -1.30 -4.85 0.80
C ALA A 70 -0.90 -5.06 2.27
N LEU A 71 -1.49 -4.29 3.19
CA LEU A 71 -1.19 -4.41 4.61
C LEU A 71 -1.75 -5.69 5.21
N SER A 72 -2.98 -6.08 4.86
CA SER A 72 -3.58 -7.35 5.32
C SER A 72 -2.71 -8.55 4.94
N MET A 73 -2.23 -8.58 3.69
CA MET A 73 -1.30 -9.58 3.21
C MET A 73 0.03 -9.58 4.00
N ALA A 74 0.61 -8.40 4.22
CA ALA A 74 1.84 -8.27 4.99
C ALA A 74 1.66 -8.74 6.44
N CYS A 75 0.56 -8.36 7.10
CA CYS A 75 0.24 -8.79 8.45
C CYS A 75 0.07 -10.31 8.55
N SER A 76 -0.56 -10.94 7.56
CA SER A 76 -0.68 -12.40 7.47
C SER A 76 0.69 -13.09 7.47
N TYR A 77 1.69 -12.54 6.76
CA TYR A 77 3.05 -13.11 6.73
C TYR A 77 3.76 -13.04 8.08
N PHE A 78 3.49 -12.01 8.87
CA PHE A 78 4.17 -11.79 10.16
C PHE A 78 3.34 -12.21 11.37
N GLY A 79 2.14 -12.75 11.17
CA GLY A 79 1.23 -13.16 12.25
C GLY A 79 0.83 -11.96 13.13
N LEU A 80 0.43 -10.86 12.49
CA LEU A 80 -0.07 -9.64 13.13
C LEU A 80 -1.57 -9.49 12.86
N ASP A 81 -2.30 -9.03 13.84
CA ASP A 81 -3.67 -8.59 13.64
C ASP A 81 -3.72 -7.34 12.77
N CYS A 82 -4.72 -7.25 11.90
CA CYS A 82 -4.90 -6.11 11.00
C CYS A 82 -6.33 -5.59 11.07
N GLN A 83 -6.50 -4.33 11.46
CA GLN A 83 -7.79 -3.65 11.47
C GLN A 83 -7.80 -2.54 10.43
N VAL A 84 -8.72 -2.65 9.48
CA VAL A 84 -8.80 -1.74 8.33
C VAL A 84 -10.13 -1.00 8.36
N TYR A 85 -10.08 0.33 8.41
CA TYR A 85 -11.22 1.21 8.21
C TYR A 85 -11.30 1.62 6.74
N MET A 86 -12.30 1.10 6.03
CA MET A 86 -12.45 1.33 4.60
C MET A 86 -13.55 2.36 4.33
N VAL A 87 -13.28 3.35 3.49
CA VAL A 87 -14.28 4.36 3.09
C VAL A 87 -15.57 3.68 2.63
N LYS A 88 -16.71 4.04 3.23
CA LYS A 88 -18.00 3.35 3.12
C LYS A 88 -18.44 3.12 1.67
N VAL A 89 -18.36 4.15 0.82
CA VAL A 89 -18.74 4.01 -0.59
C VAL A 89 -17.89 2.96 -1.32
N SER A 90 -16.61 2.90 -1.02
CA SER A 90 -15.70 1.89 -1.61
C SER A 90 -15.93 0.50 -1.02
N TYR A 91 -16.26 0.41 0.25
CA TYR A 91 -16.61 -0.84 0.92
C TYR A 91 -17.83 -1.51 0.27
N GLU A 92 -18.82 -0.71 -0.11
CA GLU A 92 -20.03 -1.17 -0.79
C GLU A 92 -19.80 -1.50 -2.27
N GLN A 93 -19.12 -0.61 -3.00
CA GLN A 93 -18.92 -0.73 -4.45
C GLN A 93 -17.82 -1.74 -4.85
N LYS A 94 -16.91 -2.09 -3.94
CA LYS A 94 -15.77 -2.97 -4.21
C LYS A 94 -15.73 -4.19 -3.28
N PRO A 95 -16.77 -5.04 -3.29
CA PRO A 95 -16.89 -6.14 -2.36
C PRO A 95 -15.72 -7.12 -2.44
N PHE A 96 -15.17 -7.39 -3.63
CA PHE A 96 -14.03 -8.30 -3.79
C PHE A 96 -12.78 -7.85 -3.03
N ARG A 97 -12.50 -6.54 -2.95
CA ARG A 97 -11.36 -6.04 -2.18
C ARG A 97 -11.53 -6.29 -0.68
N ARG A 98 -12.74 -6.09 -0.18
CA ARG A 98 -13.09 -6.40 1.19
C ARG A 98 -12.89 -7.89 1.52
N GLU A 99 -13.35 -8.77 0.63
CA GLU A 99 -13.21 -10.22 0.83
C GLU A 99 -11.75 -10.67 0.74
N VAL A 100 -10.95 -10.10 -0.15
CA VAL A 100 -9.49 -10.36 -0.21
C VAL A 100 -8.81 -9.98 1.10
N MET A 101 -9.09 -8.81 1.67
CA MET A 101 -8.56 -8.40 2.97
C MET A 101 -8.95 -9.38 4.08
N ARG A 102 -10.21 -9.83 4.10
CA ARG A 102 -10.72 -10.82 5.07
C ARG A 102 -10.05 -12.19 4.90
N THR A 103 -9.80 -12.61 3.67
CA THR A 103 -9.08 -13.85 3.38
C THR A 103 -7.67 -13.85 3.97
N TYR A 104 -7.01 -12.68 4.03
CA TYR A 104 -5.75 -12.49 4.74
C TYR A 104 -5.90 -12.30 6.26
N GLY A 105 -7.10 -12.46 6.82
CA GLY A 105 -7.35 -12.38 8.25
C GLY A 105 -7.62 -10.96 8.78
N ALA A 106 -7.73 -9.95 7.92
CA ALA A 106 -7.99 -8.59 8.38
C ALA A 106 -9.45 -8.38 8.77
N LYS A 107 -9.67 -7.61 9.85
CA LYS A 107 -10.97 -7.07 10.22
C LYS A 107 -11.22 -5.80 9.41
N VAL A 108 -12.19 -5.81 8.51
CA VAL A 108 -12.52 -4.67 7.65
C VAL A 108 -13.85 -4.05 8.09
N THR A 109 -13.78 -2.77 8.44
CA THR A 109 -14.93 -1.99 8.95
C THR A 109 -15.23 -0.84 7.97
N PRO A 110 -16.49 -0.65 7.53
CA PRO A 110 -16.86 0.52 6.74
C PRO A 110 -16.76 1.80 7.59
N SER A 111 -16.20 2.86 7.05
CA SER A 111 -16.02 4.15 7.73
C SER A 111 -16.83 5.27 7.04
N PRO A 112 -17.58 6.08 7.82
CA PRO A 112 -17.69 6.09 9.28
C PRO A 112 -18.48 4.91 9.82
N SER A 113 -18.12 4.45 11.02
CA SER A 113 -18.72 3.28 11.69
C SER A 113 -19.33 3.65 13.05
N THR A 114 -20.07 2.70 13.61
CA THR A 114 -20.58 2.79 14.99
C THR A 114 -19.61 2.20 16.02
N THR A 115 -18.43 1.76 15.61
CA THR A 115 -17.47 1.09 16.49
C THR A 115 -16.53 2.07 17.21
N THR A 116 -16.44 3.31 16.73
CA THR A 116 -15.62 4.38 17.27
C THR A 116 -16.49 5.58 17.68
N GLU A 117 -16.04 6.41 18.61
CA GLU A 117 -16.77 7.62 18.99
C GLU A 117 -16.73 8.67 17.87
N VAL A 118 -15.59 8.79 17.18
CA VAL A 118 -15.47 9.66 15.99
C VAL A 118 -16.47 9.23 14.92
N GLY A 119 -16.56 7.94 14.64
CA GLY A 119 -17.51 7.42 13.64
C GLY A 119 -18.97 7.69 14.02
N LYS A 120 -19.33 7.45 15.29
CA LYS A 120 -20.68 7.75 15.81
C LYS A 120 -21.03 9.23 15.69
N LYS A 121 -20.09 10.13 16.04
CA LYS A 121 -20.28 11.57 15.93
C LYS A 121 -20.51 11.99 14.47
N ILE A 122 -19.68 11.51 13.54
CA ILE A 122 -19.82 11.81 12.11
C ILE A 122 -21.17 11.32 11.57
N LEU A 123 -21.59 10.12 11.96
CA LEU A 123 -22.89 9.57 11.54
C LEU A 123 -24.07 10.34 12.13
N ALA A 124 -23.95 10.87 13.35
CA ALA A 124 -24.98 11.71 13.96
C ALA A 124 -25.11 13.07 13.27
N GLU A 125 -23.98 13.69 12.92
CA GLU A 125 -23.96 15.00 12.23
C GLU A 125 -24.32 14.86 10.74
N HIS A 126 -23.94 13.74 10.11
CA HIS A 126 -24.12 13.48 8.68
C HIS A 126 -24.62 12.06 8.40
N PRO A 127 -25.90 11.74 8.69
CA PRO A 127 -26.42 10.37 8.57
C PRO A 127 -26.33 9.73 7.18
N GLY A 128 -26.35 10.56 6.14
CA GLY A 128 -26.27 10.14 4.72
C GLY A 128 -24.87 10.11 4.14
N THR A 129 -23.82 10.29 4.95
CA THR A 129 -22.44 10.39 4.42
C THR A 129 -21.97 9.09 3.79
N THR A 130 -21.27 9.21 2.66
CA THR A 130 -20.58 8.11 1.97
C THR A 130 -19.19 7.82 2.57
N GLY A 131 -18.79 8.60 3.57
CA GLY A 131 -17.47 8.53 4.19
C GLY A 131 -16.39 9.27 3.38
N SER A 132 -15.26 9.47 4.04
CA SER A 132 -14.06 10.05 3.43
C SER A 132 -12.82 9.37 3.98
N LEU A 133 -11.68 9.60 3.32
CA LEU A 133 -10.41 9.07 3.83
C LEU A 133 -10.07 9.68 5.20
N GLY A 134 -10.38 10.96 5.43
CA GLY A 134 -10.20 11.62 6.72
C GLY A 134 -10.99 10.97 7.84
N CYS A 135 -12.26 10.60 7.59
CA CYS A 135 -13.08 9.84 8.55
C CYS A 135 -12.39 8.52 8.91
N ALA A 136 -11.95 7.76 7.90
CA ALA A 136 -11.33 6.46 8.10
C ALA A 136 -9.99 6.56 8.86
N ILE A 137 -9.19 7.61 8.61
CA ILE A 137 -7.96 7.91 9.36
C ILE A 137 -8.30 8.16 10.83
N SER A 138 -9.26 9.05 11.12
CA SER A 138 -9.64 9.39 12.48
C SER A 138 -10.12 8.17 13.28
N GLU A 139 -10.90 7.29 12.66
CA GLU A 139 -11.35 6.05 13.28
C GLU A 139 -10.20 5.06 13.52
N ALA A 140 -9.28 4.92 12.56
CA ALA A 140 -8.14 4.03 12.69
C ALA A 140 -7.17 4.47 13.81
N VAL A 141 -6.96 5.78 13.97
CA VAL A 141 -6.16 6.37 15.06
C VAL A 141 -6.86 6.18 16.41
N GLU A 142 -8.18 6.42 16.49
CA GLU A 142 -8.95 6.16 17.70
C GLU A 142 -8.89 4.68 18.09
N ALA A 143 -9.01 3.78 17.14
CA ALA A 143 -8.96 2.35 17.40
C ALA A 143 -7.58 1.91 17.91
N GLU A 144 -6.50 2.51 17.43
CA GLU A 144 -5.15 2.28 17.94
C GLU A 144 -5.01 2.74 19.39
N SER A 145 -5.43 3.97 19.70
CA SER A 145 -5.29 4.55 21.04
C SER A 145 -6.02 3.77 22.14
N ARG A 146 -7.02 2.97 21.79
CA ARG A 146 -7.81 2.14 22.69
C ARG A 146 -7.28 0.71 22.87
N GLN A 147 -6.22 0.33 22.16
CA GLN A 147 -5.73 -1.05 22.12
C GLN A 147 -4.23 -1.11 22.43
N GLU A 148 -3.89 -1.70 23.56
CA GLU A 148 -2.49 -1.93 23.91
C GLU A 148 -1.81 -2.91 22.96
N GLY A 149 -0.63 -2.56 22.47
CA GLY A 149 0.15 -3.36 21.54
C GLY A 149 -0.25 -3.19 20.08
N TYR A 150 -1.07 -2.19 19.77
CA TYR A 150 -1.39 -1.81 18.39
C TYR A 150 -0.67 -0.52 18.00
N ARG A 151 -0.50 -0.31 16.69
CA ARG A 151 0.00 0.92 16.09
C ARG A 151 -0.78 1.26 14.84
N TYR A 152 -1.05 2.55 14.67
CA TYR A 152 -1.55 3.08 13.42
C TYR A 152 -0.45 3.13 12.38
N VAL A 153 -0.73 2.64 11.18
CA VAL A 153 0.21 2.62 10.04
C VAL A 153 -0.44 3.24 8.81
N LEU A 154 0.37 3.92 7.99
CA LEU A 154 -0.08 4.71 6.86
C LEU A 154 0.66 4.31 5.58
N GLY A 155 -0.09 4.20 4.47
CA GLY A 155 0.44 3.69 3.20
C GLY A 155 1.05 4.72 2.26
N SER A 156 1.06 6.01 2.63
CA SER A 156 1.56 7.11 1.79
C SER A 156 1.93 8.33 2.63
N VAL A 157 2.35 9.42 1.98
CA VAL A 157 2.64 10.78 2.48
C VAL A 157 3.75 10.91 3.53
N LEU A 158 4.23 9.84 4.14
CA LEU A 158 5.26 9.88 5.17
C LEU A 158 6.66 9.54 4.60
N ASN A 159 7.69 10.14 5.16
CA ASN A 159 9.07 9.95 4.71
C ASN A 159 9.53 8.48 4.77
N GLN A 160 9.12 7.72 5.79
CA GLN A 160 9.43 6.29 5.85
C GLN A 160 8.80 5.51 4.69
N VAL A 161 7.61 5.89 4.22
CA VAL A 161 6.98 5.25 3.04
C VAL A 161 7.80 5.54 1.79
N LEU A 162 8.27 6.78 1.61
CA LEU A 162 9.16 7.16 0.51
C LEU A 162 10.46 6.34 0.56
N LEU A 163 11.06 6.20 1.74
CA LEU A 163 12.25 5.37 1.94
C LEU A 163 12.00 3.90 1.54
N HIS A 164 10.87 3.31 1.94
CA HIS A 164 10.52 1.94 1.55
C HIS A 164 10.35 1.79 0.03
N GLN A 165 9.88 2.83 -0.66
CA GLN A 165 9.67 2.81 -2.11
C GLN A 165 10.97 3.03 -2.91
N THR A 166 12.08 3.42 -2.29
CA THR A 166 13.37 3.58 -2.97
C THR A 166 13.86 2.28 -3.62
N VAL A 167 13.40 1.12 -3.17
CA VAL A 167 13.70 -0.18 -3.78
C VAL A 167 13.39 -0.21 -5.28
N ILE A 168 12.35 0.50 -5.72
CA ILE A 168 11.95 0.63 -7.13
C ILE A 168 13.07 1.29 -7.94
N GLY A 169 13.60 2.42 -7.46
CA GLY A 169 14.69 3.16 -8.10
C GLY A 169 16.03 2.41 -8.05
N LEU A 170 16.34 1.76 -6.93
CA LEU A 170 17.56 0.97 -6.77
C LEU A 170 17.60 -0.20 -7.75
N GLU A 171 16.50 -0.94 -7.91
CA GLU A 171 16.41 -2.03 -8.89
C GLU A 171 16.46 -1.51 -10.33
N THR A 172 15.80 -0.39 -10.62
CA THR A 172 15.87 0.26 -11.94
C THR A 172 17.30 0.63 -12.28
N LYS A 173 18.01 1.28 -11.36
CA LYS A 173 19.42 1.63 -11.53
C LYS A 173 20.28 0.39 -11.78
N ALA A 174 20.12 -0.66 -10.97
CA ALA A 174 20.89 -1.90 -11.15
C ALA A 174 20.61 -2.53 -12.53
N CYS A 175 19.35 -2.64 -12.95
CA CYS A 175 18.98 -3.22 -14.22
C CYS A 175 19.57 -2.42 -15.41
N LEU A 176 19.45 -1.10 -15.41
CA LEU A 176 19.94 -0.25 -16.49
C LEU A 176 21.47 -0.17 -16.57
N LEU A 177 22.18 -0.28 -15.45
CA LEU A 177 23.64 -0.36 -15.44
C LEU A 177 24.17 -1.63 -16.11
N TYR A 178 23.44 -2.76 -15.99
CA TYR A 178 23.81 -4.02 -16.64
C TYR A 178 23.39 -4.09 -18.11
N THR A 179 22.32 -3.38 -18.50
CA THR A 179 21.72 -3.48 -19.84
C THR A 179 22.03 -2.33 -20.78
N SER A 180 22.55 -1.21 -20.25
CA SER A 180 22.94 -0.04 -21.05
C SER A 180 24.44 0.10 -21.00
N PRO A 181 25.15 0.15 -22.17
CA PRO A 181 26.57 0.44 -22.18
C PRO A 181 26.83 1.80 -21.51
N SER A 182 27.76 1.80 -20.57
CA SER A 182 28.23 3.04 -19.91
C SER A 182 28.77 3.99 -20.96
N PRO A 183 28.62 5.31 -20.79
CA PRO A 183 29.37 6.27 -21.62
C PRO A 183 30.88 6.01 -21.65
N ARG A 184 31.45 5.38 -20.60
CA ARG A 184 32.86 4.96 -20.55
C ARG A 184 33.16 3.77 -21.47
N ASP A 185 32.17 2.88 -21.71
CA ASP A 185 32.40 1.71 -22.59
C ASP A 185 32.39 2.07 -24.07
N ARG A 186 31.83 3.25 -24.43
CA ARG A 186 31.87 3.78 -25.81
C ARG A 186 33.19 4.43 -26.18
N SER A 187 34.08 4.71 -25.23
CA SER A 187 35.39 5.29 -25.47
C SER A 187 36.47 4.24 -25.75
N LEU A 188 36.15 2.95 -25.72
CA LEU A 188 37.05 1.83 -25.94
C LEU A 188 36.76 1.04 -27.23
N SER A 189 35.87 1.55 -28.10
CA SER A 189 35.55 0.96 -29.41
C SER A 189 36.01 1.86 -30.56
#